data_f7e7ca2cbb7e5a4fde4c8f0c5e079ebb
#
_entry.id   f7e7ca2cbb7e5a4fde4c8f0c5e079ebb
#
_cell.length_a   1.000
_cell.length_b   1.000
_cell.length_c   1.000
_cell.angle_alpha   90.00
_cell.angle_beta   90.00
_cell.angle_gamma   90.00
#
_symmetry.space_group_name_H-M   'P 1'
#
loop_
_entity.id
_entity.type
_entity.pdbx_description
1 polymer ?
#
loop_
_entity_poly.entity_id
_entity_poly.type
_entity_poly.pdbx_seq_one_letter_code
_entity_poly.pdbx_strand_id
1 'polypeptide(L)'
;MTMCDTLYIVVPCYNEEEVLPETARRLGDKLRGLMAAGKISPKSRVLFVNDGSRDGTWGVISRLHAADPLFSGVDLSRNRGHQNALLAGLMTARDRCDMAVSMDADLQDDVDAVDAMVEK
;
A
#
# COMPACT_ATOMS: atom_id res chain seq x y z
N MET A 1 10.46 -20.47 17.05
CA MET A 1 10.45 -19.61 15.86
C MET A 1 9.47 -18.48 16.05
N THR A 2 9.91 -17.29 15.83
CA THR A 2 9.04 -16.13 15.96
C THR A 2 8.26 -15.94 14.64
N MET A 3 6.96 -15.84 14.76
CA MET A 3 6.12 -15.51 13.60
C MET A 3 6.10 -14.01 13.43
N CYS A 4 6.47 -13.55 12.24
CA CYS A 4 6.40 -12.14 11.91
C CYS A 4 4.98 -11.78 11.47
N ASP A 5 4.53 -10.62 11.89
CA ASP A 5 3.22 -10.13 11.49
C ASP A 5 3.22 -9.73 10.02
N THR A 6 2.12 -9.98 9.36
CA THR A 6 1.90 -9.53 7.99
C THR A 6 1.38 -8.10 8.03
N LEU A 7 2.07 -7.20 7.32
CA LEU A 7 1.74 -5.78 7.25
C LEU A 7 1.20 -5.44 5.87
N TYR A 8 0.05 -4.79 5.83
CA TYR A 8 -0.46 -4.19 4.60
C TYR A 8 -0.44 -2.66 4.75
N ILE A 9 0.20 -2.00 3.79
CA ILE A 9 0.14 -0.54 3.69
C ILE A 9 -0.94 -0.22 2.67
N VAL A 10 -2.02 0.43 3.12
CA VAL A 10 -3.16 0.78 2.28
C VAL A 10 -2.99 2.22 1.81
N VAL A 11 -2.98 2.42 0.50
CA VAL A 11 -2.72 3.72 -0.12
C VAL A 11 -3.89 4.10 -1.02
N PRO A 12 -4.83 4.93 -0.53
CA PRO A 12 -5.90 5.43 -1.38
C PRO A 12 -5.31 6.40 -2.43
N CYS A 13 -5.76 6.27 -3.67
CA CYS A 13 -5.22 7.04 -4.80
C CYS A 13 -6.36 7.67 -5.59
N TYR A 14 -6.19 8.96 -5.91
CA TYR A 14 -7.09 9.64 -6.84
C TYR A 14 -6.27 10.61 -7.69
N ASN A 15 -6.16 10.31 -8.99
CA ASN A 15 -5.38 11.12 -9.93
C ASN A 15 -3.94 11.30 -9.46
N GLU A 16 -3.27 10.18 -9.14
CA GLU A 16 -1.91 10.16 -8.60
C GLU A 16 -0.90 9.55 -9.59
N GLU A 17 -1.23 9.54 -10.86
CA GLU A 17 -0.43 8.90 -11.91
C GLU A 17 1.04 9.31 -11.88
N GLU A 18 1.31 10.60 -11.66
CA GLU A 18 2.65 11.14 -11.72
C GLU A 18 3.52 10.75 -10.52
N VAL A 19 2.90 10.60 -9.33
CA VAL A 19 3.66 10.36 -8.11
C VAL A 19 3.76 8.89 -7.74
N LEU A 20 2.87 8.04 -8.26
CA LEU A 20 2.82 6.63 -7.85
C LEU A 20 4.11 5.85 -8.11
N PRO A 21 4.83 6.03 -9.24
CA PRO A 21 6.07 5.27 -9.42
C PRO A 21 7.08 5.51 -8.31
N GLU A 22 7.26 6.76 -7.90
CA GLU A 22 8.19 7.08 -6.81
C GLU A 22 7.66 6.60 -5.46
N THR A 23 6.35 6.77 -5.22
CA THR A 23 5.71 6.28 -4.00
C THR A 23 5.90 4.78 -3.87
N ALA A 24 5.66 4.03 -4.94
CA ALA A 24 5.84 2.58 -4.95
C ALA A 24 7.29 2.21 -4.66
N ARG A 25 8.25 2.90 -5.27
CA ARG A 25 9.66 2.65 -5.03
C ARG A 25 10.00 2.81 -3.54
N ARG A 26 9.59 3.91 -2.95
CA ARG A 26 9.90 4.21 -1.55
C ARG A 26 9.24 3.23 -0.57
N LEU A 27 7.97 2.93 -0.80
CA LEU A 27 7.26 1.96 0.05
C LEU A 27 7.78 0.55 -0.15
N GLY A 28 8.10 0.18 -1.39
CA GLY A 28 8.67 -1.13 -1.68
C GLY A 28 10.01 -1.33 -1.01
N ASP A 29 10.89 -0.34 -1.09
CA ASP A 29 12.20 -0.40 -0.43
C ASP A 29 12.04 -0.54 1.09
N LYS A 30 11.10 0.20 1.67
CA LYS A 30 10.85 0.13 3.11
C LYS A 30 10.36 -1.26 3.52
N LEU A 31 9.38 -1.82 2.82
CA LEU A 31 8.86 -3.14 3.16
C LEU A 31 9.92 -4.23 2.98
N ARG A 32 10.69 -4.17 1.90
CA ARG A 32 11.75 -5.16 1.68
C ARG A 32 12.82 -5.08 2.74
N GLY A 33 13.17 -3.87 3.19
CA GLY A 33 14.10 -3.70 4.29
C GLY A 33 13.60 -4.32 5.58
N LEU A 34 12.32 -4.13 5.89
CA LEU A 34 11.71 -4.71 7.09
C LEU A 34 11.61 -6.23 6.98
N MET A 35 11.31 -6.77 5.82
CA MET A 35 11.30 -8.22 5.58
C MET A 35 12.69 -8.81 5.78
N ALA A 36 13.71 -8.17 5.21
CA ALA A 36 15.09 -8.63 5.31
C ALA A 36 15.58 -8.58 6.76
N ALA A 37 15.12 -7.63 7.55
CA ALA A 37 15.44 -7.52 8.97
C ALA A 37 14.64 -8.48 9.84
N GLY A 38 13.70 -9.22 9.26
CA GLY A 38 12.86 -10.16 10.01
C GLY A 38 11.78 -9.50 10.86
N LYS A 39 11.43 -8.24 10.55
CA LYS A 39 10.46 -7.48 11.34
C LYS A 39 9.02 -7.68 10.88
N ILE A 40 8.82 -8.06 9.63
CA ILE A 40 7.50 -8.33 9.07
C ILE A 40 7.56 -9.59 8.19
N SER A 41 6.38 -10.17 7.96
CA SER A 41 6.25 -11.38 7.14
C SER A 41 6.53 -11.06 5.66
N PRO A 42 7.13 -12.00 4.90
CA PRO A 42 7.25 -11.85 3.44
C PRO A 42 5.92 -11.78 2.71
N LYS A 43 4.80 -12.06 3.39
CA LYS A 43 3.46 -11.92 2.82
C LYS A 43 2.94 -10.49 2.86
N SER A 44 3.70 -9.57 3.47
CA SER A 44 3.31 -8.15 3.54
C SER A 44 3.24 -7.53 2.16
N ARG A 45 2.33 -6.57 1.98
CA ARG A 45 2.03 -5.98 0.68
C ARG A 45 1.72 -4.50 0.80
N VAL A 46 1.88 -3.79 -0.33
CA VAL A 46 1.33 -2.45 -0.52
C VAL A 46 0.06 -2.59 -1.33
N LEU A 47 -1.05 -2.12 -0.80
CA LEU A 47 -2.35 -2.19 -1.46
C LEU A 47 -2.78 -0.79 -1.90
N PHE A 48 -2.75 -0.53 -3.19
CA PHE A 48 -3.24 0.72 -3.75
C PHE A 48 -4.73 0.60 -4.01
N VAL A 49 -5.50 1.62 -3.63
CA VAL A 49 -6.93 1.67 -3.88
C VAL A 49 -7.20 2.82 -4.84
N ASN A 50 -7.56 2.51 -6.08
CA ASN A 50 -7.90 3.53 -7.07
C ASN A 50 -9.33 3.99 -6.85
N ASP A 51 -9.50 5.25 -6.45
CA ASP A 51 -10.79 5.84 -6.11
C ASP A 51 -11.41 6.53 -7.32
N GLY A 52 -11.59 5.78 -8.40
CA GLY A 52 -12.24 6.29 -9.60
C GLY A 52 -11.45 7.38 -10.30
N SER A 53 -10.12 7.24 -10.39
CA SER A 53 -9.26 8.23 -11.04
C SER A 53 -9.63 8.40 -12.51
N ARG A 54 -9.47 9.62 -13.02
CA ARG A 54 -9.72 9.96 -14.42
C ARG A 54 -8.46 9.94 -15.27
N ASP A 55 -7.29 9.87 -14.63
CA ASP A 55 -5.99 9.80 -15.32
C ASP A 55 -5.53 8.35 -15.43
N GLY A 56 -4.26 8.13 -15.70
CA GLY A 56 -3.67 6.81 -15.84
C GLY A 56 -3.30 6.11 -14.54
N THR A 57 -3.83 6.55 -13.39
CA THR A 57 -3.49 5.99 -12.08
C THR A 57 -3.68 4.47 -12.05
N TRP A 58 -4.82 3.97 -12.49
CA TRP A 58 -5.06 2.52 -12.48
C TRP A 58 -4.09 1.77 -13.38
N GLY A 59 -3.73 2.36 -14.53
CA GLY A 59 -2.72 1.77 -15.41
C GLY A 59 -1.37 1.63 -14.73
N VAL A 60 -0.97 2.63 -13.93
CA VAL A 60 0.28 2.57 -13.17
C VAL A 60 0.21 1.45 -12.14
N ILE A 61 -0.89 1.36 -11.39
CA ILE A 61 -1.08 0.31 -10.38
C ILE A 61 -1.00 -1.07 -11.03
N SER A 62 -1.67 -1.25 -12.17
CA SER A 62 -1.66 -2.52 -12.89
C SER A 62 -0.25 -2.92 -13.34
N ARG A 63 0.52 -1.96 -13.83
CA ARG A 63 1.90 -2.21 -14.25
C ARG A 63 2.79 -2.56 -13.05
N LEU A 64 2.61 -1.88 -11.94
CA LEU A 64 3.36 -2.19 -10.71
C LEU A 64 3.08 -3.61 -10.23
N HIS A 65 1.81 -4.01 -10.23
CA HIS A 65 1.44 -5.36 -9.82
C HIS A 65 2.01 -6.41 -10.76
N ALA A 66 1.96 -6.15 -12.06
CA ALA A 66 2.51 -7.08 -13.05
C ALA A 66 4.02 -7.25 -12.91
N ALA A 67 4.72 -6.19 -12.53
CA ALA A 67 6.17 -6.22 -12.37
C ALA A 67 6.61 -6.83 -11.04
N ASP A 68 5.79 -6.70 -9.99
CA ASP A 68 6.20 -7.08 -8.64
C ASP A 68 4.96 -7.43 -7.80
N PRO A 69 4.83 -8.69 -7.32
CA PRO A 69 3.69 -9.09 -6.52
C PRO A 69 3.59 -8.41 -5.15
N LEU A 70 4.64 -7.67 -4.74
CA LEU A 70 4.56 -6.85 -3.53
C LEU A 70 3.46 -5.82 -3.62
N PHE A 71 3.14 -5.35 -4.82
CA PHE A 71 2.12 -4.33 -5.05
C PHE A 71 0.82 -4.98 -5.50
N SER A 72 -0.27 -4.61 -4.85
CA SER A 72 -1.63 -5.06 -5.18
C SER A 72 -2.51 -3.85 -5.39
N GLY A 73 -3.66 -4.04 -6.01
CA GLY A 73 -4.56 -2.94 -6.27
C GLY A 73 -6.03 -3.33 -6.20
N VAL A 74 -6.85 -2.36 -5.82
CA VAL A 74 -8.31 -2.45 -5.88
C VAL A 74 -8.79 -1.27 -6.70
N ASP A 75 -9.64 -1.52 -7.68
CA ASP A 75 -10.19 -0.48 -8.54
C ASP A 75 -11.66 -0.25 -8.20
N LEU A 76 -11.96 0.93 -7.67
CA LEU A 76 -13.34 1.33 -7.44
C LEU A 76 -13.90 1.90 -8.74
N SER A 77 -15.14 1.52 -9.07
CA SER A 77 -15.72 1.87 -10.36
C SER A 77 -15.98 3.38 -10.51
N ARG A 78 -15.96 4.12 -9.41
CA ARG A 78 -16.15 5.58 -9.42
C ARG A 78 -15.60 6.15 -8.13
N ASN A 79 -15.40 7.46 -8.12
CA ASN A 79 -14.92 8.16 -6.92
C ASN A 79 -15.93 8.01 -5.78
N ARG A 80 -15.46 7.49 -4.66
CA ARG A 80 -16.26 7.26 -3.44
C ARG A 80 -15.83 8.17 -2.30
N GLY A 81 -14.79 8.99 -2.51
CA GLY A 81 -14.19 9.81 -1.49
C GLY A 81 -13.07 9.09 -0.75
N HIS A 82 -12.12 9.88 -0.24
CA HIS A 82 -10.89 9.36 0.37
C HIS A 82 -11.19 8.36 1.50
N GLN A 83 -12.14 8.69 2.38
CA GLN A 83 -12.43 7.82 3.53
C GLN A 83 -13.08 6.50 3.11
N ASN A 84 -13.94 6.53 2.10
CA ASN A 84 -14.55 5.30 1.60
C ASN A 84 -13.54 4.44 0.85
N ALA A 85 -12.62 5.06 0.13
CA ALA A 85 -11.53 4.33 -0.52
C ALA A 85 -10.63 3.67 0.51
N LEU A 86 -10.28 4.39 1.57
CA LEU A 86 -9.49 3.84 2.67
C LEU A 86 -10.21 2.65 3.30
N LEU A 87 -11.50 2.80 3.58
CA LEU A 87 -12.29 1.72 4.18
C LEU A 87 -12.31 0.49 3.27
N ALA A 88 -12.50 0.68 1.95
CA ALA A 88 -12.49 -0.43 1.01
C ALA A 88 -11.16 -1.18 1.05
N GLY A 89 -10.05 -0.44 1.10
CA GLY A 89 -8.72 -1.04 1.21
C GLY A 89 -8.52 -1.80 2.50
N LEU A 90 -8.94 -1.21 3.62
CA LEU A 90 -8.82 -1.86 4.93
C LEU A 90 -9.66 -3.13 5.00
N MET A 91 -10.87 -3.11 4.45
CA MET A 91 -11.72 -4.30 4.42
C MET A 91 -11.14 -5.39 3.53
N THR A 92 -10.52 -5.02 2.41
CA THR A 92 -9.85 -5.97 1.53
C THR A 92 -8.65 -6.62 2.24
N ALA A 93 -7.89 -5.83 2.99
CA ALA A 93 -6.70 -6.31 3.68
C ALA A 93 -7.01 -7.11 4.94
N ARG A 94 -8.18 -6.90 5.53
CA ARG A 94 -8.52 -7.40 6.87
C ARG A 94 -8.21 -8.86 7.10
N ASP A 95 -8.55 -9.71 6.14
CA ASP A 95 -8.39 -11.15 6.29
C ASP A 95 -7.03 -11.64 5.78
N ARG A 96 -6.15 -10.72 5.35
CA ARG A 96 -4.86 -11.05 4.74
C ARG A 96 -3.67 -10.57 5.54
N CYS A 97 -3.90 -9.79 6.58
CA CYS A 97 -2.81 -9.21 7.36
C CYS A 97 -3.14 -9.17 8.84
N ASP A 98 -2.08 -9.01 9.64
CA ASP A 98 -2.18 -8.82 11.09
C ASP A 98 -2.23 -7.35 11.44
N MET A 99 -1.61 -6.51 10.61
CA MET A 99 -1.57 -5.06 10.78
C MET A 99 -1.86 -4.39 9.46
N ALA A 100 -2.66 -3.33 9.48
CA ALA A 100 -2.89 -2.49 8.32
C ALA A 100 -2.67 -1.04 8.71
N VAL A 101 -1.89 -0.32 7.91
CA VAL A 101 -1.69 1.12 8.09
C VAL A 101 -2.03 1.82 6.80
N SER A 102 -2.49 3.07 6.89
CA SER A 102 -2.76 3.88 5.71
C SER A 102 -1.69 4.94 5.55
N MET A 103 -1.36 5.24 4.30
CA MET A 103 -0.45 6.32 3.96
C MET A 103 -0.99 7.04 2.73
N ASP A 104 -0.71 8.33 2.63
CA ASP A 104 -1.09 9.11 1.47
C ASP A 104 -0.19 8.79 0.28
N ALA A 105 -0.76 8.81 -0.92
CA ALA A 105 -0.02 8.48 -2.13
C ALA A 105 1.12 9.45 -2.41
N ASP A 106 1.00 10.70 -1.98
CA ASP A 106 2.05 11.71 -2.16
C ASP A 106 3.10 11.68 -1.06
N LEU A 107 3.00 10.73 -0.13
CA LEU A 107 3.95 10.55 0.97
C LEU A 107 4.17 11.81 1.80
N GLN A 108 3.08 12.56 2.06
CA GLN A 108 3.16 13.66 3.03
C GLN A 108 3.59 13.15 4.39
N ASP A 109 3.18 11.91 4.71
CA ASP A 109 3.66 11.24 5.91
C ASP A 109 5.07 10.72 5.69
N ASP A 110 5.85 10.66 6.77
CA ASP A 110 7.18 10.12 6.72
C ASP A 110 7.12 8.60 6.56
N VAL A 111 7.71 8.08 5.48
CA VAL A 111 7.79 6.65 5.23
C VAL A 111 8.47 5.93 6.41
N ASP A 112 9.41 6.58 7.07
CA ASP A 112 10.12 6.00 8.21
C ASP A 112 9.21 5.81 9.43
N ALA A 113 8.05 6.45 9.47
CA ALA A 113 7.08 6.21 10.53
C ALA A 113 6.61 4.75 10.56
N VAL A 114 6.70 4.03 9.43
CA VAL A 114 6.36 2.61 9.38
C VAL A 114 7.24 1.81 10.35
N ASP A 115 8.51 2.17 10.49
CA ASP A 115 9.41 1.49 11.43
C ASP A 115 8.88 1.56 12.86
N ALA A 116 8.43 2.73 13.28
CA ALA A 116 7.90 2.93 14.63
C ALA A 116 6.61 2.14 14.84
N MET A 117 5.78 2.03 13.83
CA MET A 117 4.53 1.27 13.90
C MET A 117 4.80 -0.23 14.05
N VAL A 118 5.78 -0.74 13.32
CA VAL A 118 6.11 -2.16 13.33
C VAL A 118 6.77 -2.57 14.64
N GLU A 119 7.54 -1.70 15.27
CA GLU A 119 8.30 -2.01 16.47
C GLU A 119 7.48 -1.94 17.75
N LYS A 120 6.25 -1.49 17.68
CA LYS A 120 5.35 -1.55 18.82
C LYS A 120 4.72 -2.94 18.94
#